data_dd015862696ef58592f6fbfc6e0c1a18
#
_entry.id   dd015862696ef58592f6fbfc6e0c1a18
#
_cell.length_a   1.000
_cell.length_b   1.000
_cell.length_c   1.000
_cell.angle_alpha   90.00
_cell.angle_beta   90.00
_cell.angle_gamma   90.00
#
_symmetry.space_group_name_H-M   'P 1'
#
loop_
_entity.id
_entity.type
_entity.pdbx_description
1 polymer ?
#
loop_
_entity_poly.entity_id
_entity_poly.type
_entity_poly.pdbx_seq_one_letter_code
_entity_poly.pdbx_strand_id
1 'polypeptide(L)'
;MRKNKLFVFLLALILSISSLSTIAFGYSITSASEDSELNWYFVNRGKDTLPECPKEATGLLSKYDAYYLGDTNEKVIYLTFDEGYENGYTPKILDVLRDEKVPAAFFVVKPYIVDNPEIIKRMADEGHLVCNHSNHHPSMASITDPEKFKAEFTDVEEVYKEIVGSDMPKFFRPPM
;
A
#
# COMPACT_ATOMS: atom_id res chain seq x y z
N MET A 1 26.09 -26.87 66.61
CA MET A 1 24.84 -27.16 65.85
C MET A 1 24.08 -25.93 65.36
N ARG A 2 24.37 -24.71 65.74
CA ARG A 2 23.63 -23.49 65.24
C ARG A 2 24.14 -22.92 63.94
N LYS A 3 25.40 -23.12 63.56
CA LYS A 3 26.00 -22.60 62.35
C LYS A 3 25.51 -23.31 61.06
N ASN A 4 25.17 -24.60 61.15
CA ASN A 4 24.74 -25.37 59.97
C ASN A 4 23.32 -25.06 59.56
N LYS A 5 22.43 -24.61 60.44
CA LYS A 5 21.05 -24.25 60.12
C LYS A 5 20.99 -22.92 59.36
N LEU A 6 21.89 -21.98 59.68
CA LEU A 6 21.95 -20.69 59.02
C LEU A 6 22.46 -20.86 57.55
N PHE A 7 23.39 -21.77 57.29
CA PHE A 7 23.94 -22.07 56.00
C PHE A 7 22.92 -22.74 55.07
N VAL A 8 22.10 -23.66 55.62
CA VAL A 8 21.02 -24.31 54.88
C VAL A 8 19.91 -23.30 54.52
N PHE A 9 19.60 -22.34 55.41
CA PHE A 9 18.61 -21.29 55.10
C PHE A 9 19.11 -20.31 54.05
N LEU A 10 20.40 -19.96 54.06
CA LEU A 10 20.98 -19.09 53.02
C LEU A 10 21.02 -19.77 51.64
N LEU A 11 21.33 -21.08 51.62
CA LEU A 11 21.34 -21.86 50.38
C LEU A 11 19.93 -22.03 49.79
N ALA A 12 18.91 -22.24 50.65
CA ALA A 12 17.52 -22.32 50.23
C ALA A 12 16.99 -20.98 49.71
N LEU A 13 17.43 -19.85 50.31
CA LEU A 13 17.06 -18.51 49.81
C LEU A 13 17.70 -18.17 48.50
N ILE A 14 18.93 -18.59 48.23
CA ILE A 14 19.62 -18.39 46.95
C ILE A 14 18.98 -19.25 45.87
N LEU A 15 18.56 -20.48 46.16
CA LEU A 15 17.85 -21.36 45.23
C LEU A 15 16.43 -20.89 44.92
N SER A 16 15.75 -20.19 45.83
CA SER A 16 14.43 -19.64 45.60
C SER A 16 14.47 -18.34 44.75
N ILE A 17 15.59 -17.60 44.81
CA ILE A 17 15.78 -16.39 43.97
C ILE A 17 16.19 -16.77 42.52
N SER A 18 16.83 -17.94 42.34
CA SER A 18 17.19 -18.41 40.99
C SER A 18 16.00 -19.01 40.18
N SER A 19 14.88 -19.30 40.83
CA SER A 19 13.66 -19.77 40.16
C SER A 19 12.69 -18.64 39.76
N LEU A 20 13.04 -17.37 40.04
CA LEU A 20 12.37 -16.20 39.45
C LEU A 20 13.04 -15.81 38.11
N SER A 21 13.54 -16.82 37.39
CA SER A 21 14.03 -16.67 36.05
C SER A 21 12.83 -16.45 35.12
N THR A 22 12.65 -15.19 34.79
CA THR A 22 12.27 -14.75 33.47
C THR A 22 11.17 -15.58 32.79
N ILE A 23 9.93 -15.38 33.24
CA ILE A 23 8.87 -15.25 32.24
C ILE A 23 9.15 -13.90 31.57
N ALA A 24 10.19 -13.85 30.76
CA ALA A 24 10.24 -12.93 29.66
C ALA A 24 9.10 -13.39 28.74
N PHE A 25 7.94 -12.77 28.88
CA PHE A 25 7.00 -12.69 27.79
C PHE A 25 7.78 -12.02 26.68
N GLY A 26 8.43 -12.84 25.87
CA GLY A 26 8.88 -12.46 24.55
C GLY A 26 7.62 -12.10 23.79
N TYR A 27 7.23 -10.85 23.82
CA TYR A 27 6.52 -10.26 22.71
C TYR A 27 7.52 -10.39 21.55
N SER A 28 7.47 -11.50 20.84
CA SER A 28 7.89 -11.54 19.44
C SER A 28 6.98 -10.53 18.77
N ILE A 29 7.49 -9.32 18.62
CA ILE A 29 7.11 -8.49 17.51
C ILE A 29 7.64 -9.31 16.33
N THR A 30 6.80 -10.18 15.78
CA THR A 30 6.97 -10.66 14.42
C THR A 30 6.88 -9.37 13.58
N SER A 31 8.04 -8.77 13.30
CA SER A 31 8.14 -7.91 12.14
C SER A 31 7.62 -8.78 11.00
N ALA A 32 6.50 -8.38 10.39
CA ALA A 32 6.14 -8.95 9.11
C ALA A 32 7.40 -8.92 8.28
N SER A 33 7.78 -10.04 7.67
CA SER A 33 8.90 -10.04 6.75
C SER A 33 8.60 -8.96 5.70
N GLU A 34 9.60 -8.22 5.26
CA GLU A 34 9.42 -7.18 4.22
C GLU A 34 8.69 -7.72 2.98
N ASP A 35 8.64 -9.04 2.81
CA ASP A 35 8.02 -9.78 1.71
C ASP A 35 6.62 -10.35 2.04
N SER A 36 6.01 -10.00 3.18
CA SER A 36 4.66 -10.47 3.48
C SER A 36 3.60 -9.56 2.88
N GLU A 37 2.56 -10.16 2.29
CA GLU A 37 1.40 -9.43 1.80
C GLU A 37 0.72 -8.67 2.93
N LEU A 38 0.48 -7.38 2.73
CA LEU A 38 -0.26 -6.53 3.64
C LEU A 38 -1.63 -6.24 3.06
N ASN A 39 -2.67 -6.75 3.72
CA ASN A 39 -4.04 -6.39 3.37
C ASN A 39 -4.29 -4.94 3.77
N TRP A 40 -4.56 -4.10 2.78
CA TRP A 40 -4.82 -2.69 3.01
C TRP A 40 -6.24 -2.46 3.54
N TYR A 41 -6.35 -1.68 4.61
CA TYR A 41 -7.63 -1.24 5.16
C TYR A 41 -7.49 0.13 5.83
N PHE A 42 -8.60 0.81 6.04
CA PHE A 42 -8.65 2.03 6.83
C PHE A 42 -9.33 1.78 8.17
N VAL A 43 -8.72 2.28 9.23
CA VAL A 43 -9.37 2.36 10.54
C VAL A 43 -10.10 3.68 10.64
N ASN A 44 -11.43 3.64 10.63
CA ASN A 44 -12.28 4.82 10.85
C ASN A 44 -12.64 4.90 12.33
N ARG A 45 -12.17 5.96 13.00
CA ARG A 45 -12.44 6.17 14.44
C ARG A 45 -13.62 7.09 14.71
N GLY A 46 -14.34 7.50 13.70
CA GLY A 46 -15.54 8.30 13.80
C GLY A 46 -15.50 9.60 12.99
N LYS A 47 -16.58 10.37 13.13
CA LYS A 47 -16.71 11.64 12.44
C LYS A 47 -15.61 12.62 12.90
N ASP A 48 -15.10 13.39 11.97
CA ASP A 48 -14.06 14.42 12.19
C ASP A 48 -12.68 13.86 12.61
N THR A 49 -12.41 12.56 12.37
CA THR A 49 -11.09 11.96 12.55
C THR A 49 -10.50 11.55 11.20
N LEU A 50 -9.18 11.66 11.08
CA LEU A 50 -8.48 11.14 9.92
C LEU A 50 -8.49 9.60 9.92
N PRO A 51 -8.64 8.95 8.77
CA PRO A 51 -8.48 7.50 8.69
C PRO A 51 -7.02 7.12 8.98
N GLU A 52 -6.83 6.02 9.72
CA GLU A 52 -5.51 5.46 9.98
C GLU A 52 -5.25 4.30 9.02
N CYS A 53 -4.01 4.16 8.56
CA CYS A 53 -3.56 2.99 7.80
C CYS A 53 -3.27 1.80 8.73
N PRO A 54 -3.08 0.57 8.19
CA PRO A 54 -2.60 -0.56 8.97
C PRO A 54 -1.30 -0.21 9.70
N LYS A 55 -1.17 -0.59 10.97
CA LYS A 55 0.02 -0.27 11.77
C LYS A 55 1.31 -0.80 11.15
N GLU A 56 1.23 -1.96 10.52
CA GLU A 56 2.31 -2.63 9.82
C GLU A 56 2.82 -1.81 8.63
N ALA A 57 1.94 -1.04 7.99
CA ALA A 57 2.26 -0.21 6.84
C ALA A 57 2.95 1.12 7.20
N THR A 58 2.79 1.61 8.44
CA THR A 58 3.25 2.96 8.83
C THR A 58 4.73 3.19 8.56
N GLY A 59 5.59 2.20 8.91
CA GLY A 59 7.03 2.29 8.66
C GLY A 59 7.41 2.18 7.18
N LEU A 60 6.63 1.45 6.40
CA LEU A 60 6.87 1.25 4.97
C LEU A 60 6.50 2.49 4.17
N LEU A 61 5.37 3.14 4.50
CA LEU A 61 4.91 4.33 3.79
C LEU A 61 5.97 5.43 3.76
N SER A 62 6.57 5.75 4.91
CA SER A 62 7.61 6.78 5.00
C SER A 62 8.93 6.36 4.33
N LYS A 63 9.26 5.06 4.34
CA LYS A 63 10.49 4.52 3.75
C LYS A 63 10.45 4.55 2.21
N TYR A 64 9.27 4.35 1.62
CA TYR A 64 9.10 4.14 0.18
C TYR A 64 8.31 5.23 -0.53
N ASP A 65 8.20 6.42 0.07
CA ASP A 65 7.50 7.57 -0.54
C ASP A 65 6.05 7.23 -0.92
N ALA A 66 5.37 6.46 -0.05
CA ALA A 66 4.00 6.04 -0.26
C ALA A 66 3.02 6.88 0.54
N TYR A 67 1.87 7.18 -0.06
CA TYR A 67 0.87 8.11 0.48
C TYR A 67 -0.50 7.47 0.50
N TYR A 68 -1.27 7.74 1.55
CA TYR A 68 -2.69 7.39 1.65
C TYR A 68 -3.56 8.59 2.10
N LEU A 69 -2.93 9.69 2.49
CA LEU A 69 -3.55 10.96 2.84
C LEU A 69 -2.83 12.08 2.09
N GLY A 70 -3.59 13.10 1.69
CA GLY A 70 -3.05 14.35 1.22
C GLY A 70 -2.73 15.32 2.36
N ASP A 71 -2.57 16.60 2.04
CA ASP A 71 -2.40 17.65 3.05
C ASP A 71 -3.69 17.81 3.86
N THR A 72 -3.62 17.47 5.13
CA THR A 72 -4.77 17.52 6.05
C THR A 72 -5.07 18.90 6.62
N ASN A 73 -4.24 19.90 6.32
CA ASN A 73 -4.49 21.31 6.68
C ASN A 73 -5.43 21.99 5.69
N GLU A 74 -5.64 21.40 4.53
CA GLU A 74 -6.50 21.91 3.49
C GLU A 74 -7.77 21.06 3.33
N LYS A 75 -8.89 21.69 2.99
CA LYS A 75 -10.14 20.99 2.67
C LYS A 75 -10.15 20.58 1.19
N VAL A 76 -9.33 19.60 0.86
CA VAL A 76 -9.15 19.08 -0.50
C VAL A 76 -9.53 17.61 -0.56
N ILE A 77 -10.15 17.20 -1.66
CA ILE A 77 -10.44 15.78 -1.99
C ILE A 77 -9.65 15.45 -3.26
N TYR A 78 -8.94 14.35 -3.23
CA TYR A 78 -8.25 13.79 -4.40
C TYR A 78 -9.10 12.66 -4.98
N LEU A 79 -9.58 12.84 -6.21
CA LEU A 79 -10.35 11.82 -6.92
C LEU A 79 -9.41 10.84 -7.59
N THR A 80 -9.57 9.56 -7.28
CA THR A 80 -8.82 8.48 -7.89
C THR A 80 -9.75 7.35 -8.32
N PHE A 81 -9.45 6.72 -9.46
CA PHE A 81 -10.21 5.63 -10.05
C PHE A 81 -9.27 4.49 -10.36
N ASP A 82 -9.67 3.26 -10.06
CA ASP A 82 -8.95 2.04 -10.44
C ASP A 82 -9.73 1.37 -11.57
N GLU A 83 -9.10 1.22 -12.74
CA GLU A 83 -9.75 0.79 -13.96
C GLU A 83 -9.21 -0.56 -14.44
N GLY A 84 -10.08 -1.58 -14.38
CA GLY A 84 -9.78 -2.94 -14.83
C GLY A 84 -10.49 -3.33 -16.12
N TYR A 85 -11.69 -2.82 -16.35
CA TYR A 85 -12.49 -3.02 -17.57
C TYR A 85 -13.48 -1.87 -17.76
N GLU A 86 -13.86 -1.59 -19.02
CA GLU A 86 -14.84 -0.55 -19.34
C GLU A 86 -16.27 -1.10 -19.36
N ASN A 87 -17.18 -0.36 -18.74
CA ASN A 87 -18.61 -0.69 -18.69
C ASN A 87 -19.51 0.48 -19.14
N GLY A 88 -18.98 1.38 -19.97
CA GLY A 88 -19.72 2.53 -20.53
C GLY A 88 -19.89 3.71 -19.58
N TYR A 89 -19.18 3.73 -18.45
CA TYR A 89 -19.27 4.82 -17.46
C TYR A 89 -18.09 5.78 -17.53
N THR A 90 -16.89 5.33 -17.86
CA THR A 90 -15.71 6.18 -17.87
C THR A 90 -15.83 7.41 -18.78
N PRO A 91 -16.38 7.32 -20.01
CA PRO A 91 -16.61 8.50 -20.84
C PRO A 91 -17.53 9.54 -20.19
N LYS A 92 -18.54 9.09 -19.44
CA LYS A 92 -19.48 9.99 -18.73
C LYS A 92 -18.83 10.64 -17.52
N ILE A 93 -17.96 9.90 -16.81
CA ILE A 93 -17.15 10.45 -15.72
C ILE A 93 -16.23 11.54 -16.25
N LEU A 94 -15.53 11.28 -17.34
CA LEU A 94 -14.67 12.26 -18.00
C LEU A 94 -15.44 13.51 -18.46
N ASP A 95 -16.67 13.36 -18.96
CA ASP A 95 -17.54 14.49 -19.30
C ASP A 95 -17.78 15.39 -18.08
N VAL A 96 -18.12 14.81 -16.93
CA VAL A 96 -18.35 15.55 -15.68
C VAL A 96 -17.06 16.20 -15.20
N LEU A 97 -15.94 15.48 -15.18
CA LEU A 97 -14.65 16.01 -14.73
C LEU A 97 -14.21 17.21 -15.58
N ARG A 98 -14.40 17.13 -16.91
CA ARG A 98 -14.11 18.21 -17.85
C ARG A 98 -15.02 19.42 -17.58
N ASP A 99 -16.33 19.22 -17.46
CA ASP A 99 -17.32 20.29 -17.29
C ASP A 99 -17.13 21.01 -15.94
N GLU A 100 -16.76 20.27 -14.88
CA GLU A 100 -16.45 20.81 -13.55
C GLU A 100 -14.98 21.27 -13.41
N LYS A 101 -14.13 21.01 -14.40
CA LYS A 101 -12.69 21.34 -14.40
C LYS A 101 -11.93 20.69 -13.25
N VAL A 102 -12.26 19.47 -12.94
CA VAL A 102 -11.66 18.71 -11.85
C VAL A 102 -10.65 17.69 -12.40
N PRO A 103 -9.36 17.81 -12.07
CA PRO A 103 -8.39 16.78 -12.41
C PRO A 103 -8.58 15.54 -11.51
N ALA A 104 -8.25 14.37 -12.06
CA ALA A 104 -8.31 13.11 -11.33
C ALA A 104 -7.11 12.22 -11.68
N ALA A 105 -6.88 11.16 -10.92
CA ALA A 105 -5.91 10.13 -11.22
C ALA A 105 -6.63 8.80 -11.53
N PHE A 106 -6.27 8.18 -12.66
CA PHE A 106 -6.78 6.89 -13.10
C PHE A 106 -5.65 5.87 -13.02
N PHE A 107 -5.77 4.88 -12.17
CA PHE A 107 -4.84 3.77 -12.08
C PHE A 107 -5.36 2.64 -12.97
N VAL A 108 -4.63 2.37 -14.04
CA VAL A 108 -5.11 1.50 -15.13
C VAL A 108 -4.25 0.27 -15.28
N VAL A 109 -4.87 -0.89 -15.52
CA VAL A 109 -4.17 -2.12 -15.89
C VAL A 109 -3.92 -2.15 -17.41
N LYS A 110 -2.90 -2.90 -17.85
CA LYS A 110 -2.57 -2.99 -19.28
C LYS A 110 -3.74 -3.45 -20.16
N PRO A 111 -4.55 -4.47 -19.82
CA PRO A 111 -5.70 -4.84 -20.64
C PRO A 111 -6.66 -3.67 -20.86
N TYR A 112 -6.92 -2.86 -19.84
CA TYR A 112 -7.79 -1.68 -19.98
C TYR A 112 -7.24 -0.69 -21.01
N ILE A 113 -5.93 -0.45 -21.00
CA ILE A 113 -5.25 0.45 -21.96
C ILE A 113 -5.39 -0.07 -23.39
N VAL A 114 -5.15 -1.37 -23.59
CA VAL A 114 -5.21 -2.03 -24.90
C VAL A 114 -6.62 -1.99 -25.48
N ASP A 115 -7.62 -2.28 -24.63
CA ASP A 115 -9.00 -2.39 -25.07
C ASP A 115 -9.67 -1.02 -25.27
N ASN A 116 -9.13 0.05 -24.64
CA ASN A 116 -9.76 1.37 -24.63
C ASN A 116 -8.78 2.52 -24.95
N PRO A 117 -8.00 2.44 -26.06
CA PRO A 117 -6.93 3.40 -26.34
C PRO A 117 -7.45 4.85 -26.47
N GLU A 118 -8.66 5.06 -26.97
CA GLU A 118 -9.25 6.39 -27.14
C GLU A 118 -9.63 7.01 -25.77
N ILE A 119 -10.06 6.18 -24.80
CA ILE A 119 -10.36 6.65 -23.45
C ILE A 119 -9.07 7.04 -22.75
N ILE A 120 -8.02 6.25 -22.86
CA ILE A 120 -6.70 6.53 -22.29
C ILE A 120 -6.12 7.83 -22.85
N LYS A 121 -6.20 8.00 -24.18
CA LYS A 121 -5.74 9.23 -24.82
C LYS A 121 -6.54 10.44 -24.34
N ARG A 122 -7.87 10.29 -24.26
CA ARG A 122 -8.76 11.33 -23.76
C ARG A 122 -8.42 11.74 -22.31
N MET A 123 -8.17 10.77 -21.42
CA MET A 123 -7.75 11.04 -20.04
C MET A 123 -6.49 11.91 -20.02
N ALA A 124 -5.48 11.56 -20.80
CA ALA A 124 -4.22 12.29 -20.89
C ALA A 124 -4.41 13.69 -21.49
N ASP A 125 -5.16 13.82 -22.60
CA ASP A 125 -5.42 15.07 -23.30
C ASP A 125 -6.25 16.06 -22.45
N GLU A 126 -7.14 15.55 -21.58
CA GLU A 126 -7.94 16.36 -20.63
C GLU A 126 -7.17 16.70 -19.35
N GLY A 127 -5.89 16.29 -19.23
CA GLY A 127 -5.01 16.67 -18.10
C GLY A 127 -5.17 15.83 -16.85
N HIS A 128 -5.76 14.65 -16.95
CA HIS A 128 -5.79 13.69 -15.87
C HIS A 128 -4.48 12.92 -15.77
N LEU A 129 -4.17 12.42 -14.57
CA LEU A 129 -3.05 11.50 -14.35
C LEU A 129 -3.49 10.08 -14.71
N VAL A 130 -2.88 9.49 -15.73
CA VAL A 130 -3.04 8.06 -16.03
C VAL A 130 -1.84 7.32 -15.44
N CYS A 131 -2.09 6.49 -14.43
CA CYS A 131 -1.09 5.90 -13.57
C CYS A 131 -1.11 4.37 -13.65
N ASN A 132 -0.04 3.75 -13.21
CA ASN A 132 0.15 2.31 -13.31
C ASN A 132 -0.61 1.54 -12.21
N HIS A 133 -1.42 0.53 -12.61
CA HIS A 133 -2.10 -0.40 -11.72
C HIS A 133 -1.71 -1.86 -11.99
N SER A 134 -0.51 -2.11 -12.49
CA SER A 134 0.06 -3.37 -12.93
C SER A 134 -0.46 -3.89 -14.29
N ASN A 135 0.26 -4.90 -14.80
CA ASN A 135 -0.10 -5.55 -16.06
C ASN A 135 -1.31 -6.50 -15.89
N HIS A 136 -1.27 -7.41 -14.91
CA HIS A 136 -2.25 -8.50 -14.76
C HIS A 136 -3.08 -8.42 -13.47
N HIS A 137 -2.94 -7.38 -12.67
CA HIS A 137 -3.61 -7.21 -11.38
C HIS A 137 -3.33 -8.34 -10.37
N PRO A 138 -2.07 -8.79 -10.20
CA PRO A 138 -1.72 -9.83 -9.24
C PRO A 138 -1.58 -9.29 -7.82
N SER A 139 -1.55 -10.20 -6.82
CA SER A 139 -0.91 -9.87 -5.55
C SER A 139 0.58 -9.66 -5.80
N MET A 140 1.06 -8.42 -5.73
CA MET A 140 2.46 -8.08 -6.02
C MET A 140 3.43 -8.79 -5.08
N ALA A 141 3.05 -9.02 -3.82
CA ALA A 141 3.86 -9.74 -2.84
C ALA A 141 4.05 -11.23 -3.20
N SER A 142 3.21 -11.80 -4.05
CA SER A 142 3.31 -13.20 -4.49
C SER A 142 4.34 -13.42 -5.60
N ILE A 143 4.83 -12.34 -6.24
CA ILE A 143 5.76 -12.44 -7.36
C ILE A 143 7.20 -12.48 -6.84
N THR A 144 7.81 -13.66 -6.86
CA THR A 144 9.18 -13.88 -6.38
C THR A 144 10.26 -13.73 -7.47
N ASP A 145 9.86 -13.75 -8.73
CA ASP A 145 10.75 -13.57 -9.88
C ASP A 145 10.92 -12.07 -10.18
N PRO A 146 12.15 -11.50 -10.09
CA PRO A 146 12.37 -10.08 -10.31
C PRO A 146 12.00 -9.59 -11.71
N GLU A 147 12.20 -10.41 -12.75
CA GLU A 147 11.88 -10.02 -14.12
C GLU A 147 10.35 -9.98 -14.33
N LYS A 148 9.62 -10.94 -13.76
CA LYS A 148 8.16 -10.93 -13.77
C LYS A 148 7.60 -9.75 -12.96
N PHE A 149 8.20 -9.46 -11.79
CA PHE A 149 7.83 -8.30 -11.00
C PHE A 149 8.03 -7.00 -11.78
N LYS A 150 9.17 -6.85 -12.44
CA LYS A 150 9.46 -5.68 -13.28
C LYS A 150 8.48 -5.57 -14.45
N ALA A 151 8.14 -6.68 -15.11
CA ALA A 151 7.21 -6.69 -16.25
C ALA A 151 5.81 -6.20 -15.88
N GLU A 152 5.37 -6.37 -14.62
CA GLU A 152 4.08 -5.82 -14.15
C GLU A 152 4.04 -4.29 -14.25
N PHE A 153 5.19 -3.62 -14.27
CA PHE A 153 5.29 -2.17 -14.45
C PHE A 153 5.61 -1.79 -15.90
N THR A 154 6.68 -2.35 -16.44
CA THR A 154 7.23 -1.92 -17.73
C THR A 154 6.28 -2.14 -18.88
N ASP A 155 5.55 -3.25 -18.87
CA ASP A 155 4.60 -3.59 -19.94
C ASP A 155 3.42 -2.60 -20.03
N VAL A 156 2.99 -2.07 -18.89
CA VAL A 156 1.93 -1.04 -18.82
C VAL A 156 2.45 0.29 -19.36
N GLU A 157 3.66 0.67 -18.91
CA GLU A 157 4.30 1.93 -19.32
C GLU A 157 4.59 1.97 -20.83
N GLU A 158 5.03 0.85 -21.41
CA GLU A 158 5.32 0.73 -22.84
C GLU A 158 4.05 0.93 -23.68
N VAL A 159 2.98 0.21 -23.36
CA VAL A 159 1.71 0.33 -24.10
C VAL A 159 1.09 1.73 -23.95
N TYR A 160 1.15 2.30 -22.75
CA TYR A 160 0.72 3.69 -22.55
C TYR A 160 1.49 4.66 -23.46
N LYS A 161 2.82 4.53 -23.48
CA LYS A 161 3.69 5.38 -24.30
C LYS A 161 3.40 5.25 -25.80
N GLU A 162 3.09 4.03 -26.28
CA GLU A 162 2.70 3.79 -27.66
C GLU A 162 1.41 4.52 -28.04
N ILE A 163 0.44 4.57 -27.12
CA ILE A 163 -0.88 5.16 -27.38
C ILE A 163 -0.87 6.68 -27.21
N VAL A 164 -0.26 7.17 -26.13
CA VAL A 164 -0.31 8.60 -25.76
C VAL A 164 0.87 9.38 -26.36
N GLY A 165 2.00 8.71 -26.61
CA GLY A 165 3.20 9.35 -27.17
C GLY A 165 4.10 10.03 -26.11
N SER A 166 3.80 9.86 -24.83
CA SER A 166 4.60 10.38 -23.71
C SER A 166 4.81 9.31 -22.65
N ASP A 167 5.80 9.53 -21.77
CA ASP A 167 6.02 8.61 -20.65
C ASP A 167 4.85 8.65 -19.64
N MET A 168 4.48 7.47 -19.11
CA MET A 168 3.47 7.37 -18.06
C MET A 168 3.94 8.05 -16.77
N PRO A 169 3.07 8.82 -16.07
CA PRO A 169 3.37 9.35 -14.75
C PRO A 169 3.81 8.25 -13.77
N LYS A 170 4.88 8.52 -13.01
CA LYS A 170 5.51 7.52 -12.12
C LYS A 170 4.78 7.38 -10.78
N PHE A 171 3.49 7.12 -10.86
CA PHE A 171 2.65 6.74 -9.74
C PHE A 171 2.14 5.32 -9.93
N PHE A 172 2.19 4.56 -8.85
CA PHE A 172 1.75 3.16 -8.84
C PHE A 172 0.80 2.93 -7.67
N ARG A 173 -0.29 2.22 -7.95
CA ARG A 173 -1.16 1.68 -6.90
C ARG A 173 -1.11 0.16 -6.98
N PRO A 174 -0.66 -0.53 -5.92
CA PRO A 174 -0.69 -1.99 -5.88
C PRO A 174 -2.13 -2.50 -6.01
N PRO A 175 -2.37 -3.59 -6.77
CA PRO A 175 -3.69 -4.22 -6.88
C PRO A 175 -4.17 -4.83 -5.56
N MET A 176 -3.27 -5.47 -4.80
CA MET A 176 -3.51 -6.11 -3.50
C MET A 176 -2.21 -6.08 -2.70
#